data_e99d26aa64a12279cfa100bbda53f6bd
#
_entry.id   e99d26aa64a12279cfa100bbda53f6bd
#
_cell.length_a   1.000
_cell.length_b   1.000
_cell.length_c   1.000
_cell.angle_alpha   90.00
_cell.angle_beta   90.00
_cell.angle_gamma   90.00
#
_symmetry.space_group_name_H-M   'P 1'
#
loop_
_entity.id
_entity.type
_entity.pdbx_description
1 polymer ?
#
loop_
_entity_poly.entity_id
_entity_poly.type
_entity_poly.pdbx_seq_one_letter_code
_entity_poly.pdbx_strand_id
1 'polypeptide(L)'
;MPVRLKDIDTTLRKLLKPEEFDDYCPNGIQVEGKEKIQKIVTGVTASRALIEAAIVKEADLILVHHGYFWKGEEITITGLKKVRIQLLLSKDISLCAYHLPLDAHPRLGNNAQLAKILGIIHQTPLDVSNKYPLVLSGCLLYTSDAADDMQCVD
;
A
#
# COMPACT_ATOMS: atom_id res chain seq x y z
N MET A 1 14.41 -18.15 -8.45
CA MET A 1 14.99 -17.47 -9.62
C MET A 1 14.73 -15.97 -9.46
N PRO A 2 15.68 -15.08 -9.78
CA PRO A 2 15.44 -13.64 -9.72
C PRO A 2 14.44 -13.20 -10.79
N VAL A 3 13.63 -12.20 -10.44
CA VAL A 3 12.65 -11.57 -11.33
C VAL A 3 13.10 -10.14 -11.62
N ARG A 4 12.87 -9.63 -12.83
CA ARG A 4 13.23 -8.24 -13.12
C ARG A 4 12.28 -7.27 -12.40
N LEU A 5 12.83 -6.19 -11.86
CA LEU A 5 12.06 -5.12 -11.21
C LEU A 5 10.90 -4.63 -12.10
N LYS A 6 11.18 -4.45 -13.41
CA LYS A 6 10.16 -4.02 -14.38
C LYS A 6 9.00 -5.01 -14.55
N ASP A 7 9.26 -6.31 -14.42
CA ASP A 7 8.21 -7.33 -14.52
C ASP A 7 7.33 -7.33 -13.26
N ILE A 8 7.93 -7.06 -12.10
CA ILE A 8 7.20 -6.86 -10.84
C ILE A 8 6.32 -5.62 -10.94
N ASP A 9 6.87 -4.48 -11.38
CA ASP A 9 6.11 -3.23 -11.54
C ASP A 9 4.94 -3.43 -12.55
N THR A 10 5.21 -4.06 -13.68
CA THR A 10 4.17 -4.37 -14.67
C THR A 10 3.05 -5.23 -14.08
N THR A 11 3.40 -6.23 -13.27
CA THR A 11 2.42 -7.11 -12.62
C THR A 11 1.58 -6.37 -11.60
N LEU A 12 2.21 -5.54 -10.76
CA LEU A 12 1.53 -4.73 -9.75
C LEU A 12 0.63 -3.67 -10.41
N ARG A 13 1.07 -3.02 -11.48
CA ARG A 13 0.25 -2.06 -12.24
C ARG A 13 -0.98 -2.73 -12.85
N LYS A 14 -0.84 -3.91 -13.44
CA LYS A 14 -1.99 -4.67 -13.97
C LYS A 14 -2.98 -5.06 -12.87
N LEU A 15 -2.48 -5.40 -11.69
CA LEU A 15 -3.29 -5.81 -10.54
C LEU A 15 -4.02 -4.63 -9.90
N LEU A 16 -3.31 -3.53 -9.66
CA LEU A 16 -3.77 -2.41 -8.85
C LEU A 16 -4.30 -1.24 -9.68
N LYS A 17 -3.96 -1.18 -10.98
CA LYS A 17 -4.43 -0.16 -11.94
C LYS A 17 -4.26 1.28 -11.45
N PRO A 18 -3.04 1.69 -11.07
CA PRO A 18 -2.80 3.00 -10.48
C PRO A 18 -3.17 4.17 -11.40
N GLU A 19 -3.21 3.94 -12.70
CA GLU A 19 -3.59 4.93 -13.73
C GLU A 19 -5.08 5.35 -13.63
N GLU A 20 -5.90 4.56 -12.95
CA GLU A 20 -7.33 4.84 -12.76
C GLU A 20 -7.60 5.69 -11.50
N PHE A 21 -6.55 6.13 -10.77
CA PHE A 21 -6.65 6.90 -9.52
C PHE A 21 -5.99 8.28 -9.65
N ASP A 22 -6.68 9.31 -9.18
CA ASP A 22 -6.08 10.61 -8.88
C ASP A 22 -5.52 10.57 -7.44
N ASP A 23 -4.29 10.12 -7.32
CA ASP A 23 -3.65 9.90 -6.03
C ASP A 23 -2.79 11.11 -5.60
N TYR A 24 -2.47 11.14 -4.32
CA TYR A 24 -1.67 12.19 -3.68
C TYR A 24 -0.16 11.93 -3.76
N CYS A 25 0.24 10.76 -4.25
CA CYS A 25 1.64 10.37 -4.43
C CYS A 25 1.79 9.49 -5.68
N PRO A 26 3.01 9.41 -6.27
CA PRO A 26 3.26 8.51 -7.38
C PRO A 26 3.15 7.05 -6.93
N ASN A 27 2.33 6.27 -7.64
CA ASN A 27 2.20 4.83 -7.46
C ASN A 27 3.18 4.07 -8.37
N GLY A 28 3.82 3.04 -7.85
CA GLY A 28 4.83 2.23 -8.54
C GLY A 28 6.24 2.45 -7.99
N ILE A 29 7.25 2.32 -8.85
CA ILE A 29 8.66 2.52 -8.48
C ILE A 29 8.90 3.98 -8.14
N GLN A 30 9.33 4.25 -6.91
CA GLN A 30 9.69 5.59 -6.43
C GLN A 30 11.20 5.81 -6.31
N VAL A 31 11.93 4.74 -6.00
CA VAL A 31 13.41 4.73 -6.00
C VAL A 31 13.83 3.45 -6.71
N GLU A 32 14.66 3.57 -7.73
CA GLU A 32 15.18 2.45 -8.49
C GLU A 32 16.54 2.01 -7.94
N GLY A 33 16.67 0.71 -7.68
CA GLY A 33 17.90 0.02 -7.31
C GLY A 33 18.20 -1.10 -8.29
N LYS A 34 18.49 -2.31 -7.79
CA LYS A 34 18.85 -3.47 -8.63
C LYS A 34 17.78 -3.83 -9.66
N GLU A 35 18.21 -4.21 -10.84
CA GLU A 35 17.33 -4.75 -11.89
C GLU A 35 16.75 -6.12 -11.51
N LYS A 36 17.53 -6.97 -10.86
CA LYS A 36 17.16 -8.35 -10.50
C LYS A 36 16.78 -8.45 -9.04
N ILE A 37 15.53 -8.81 -8.79
CA ILE A 37 14.92 -8.92 -7.47
C ILE A 37 14.78 -10.39 -7.09
N GLN A 38 15.32 -10.76 -5.93
CA GLN A 38 15.15 -12.08 -5.31
C GLN A 38 14.37 -11.98 -4.00
N LYS A 39 14.59 -10.90 -3.25
CA LYS A 39 14.01 -10.72 -1.93
C LYS A 39 13.23 -9.41 -1.84
N ILE A 40 11.95 -9.53 -1.49
CA ILE A 40 11.04 -8.41 -1.26
C ILE A 40 10.73 -8.34 0.22
N VAL A 41 10.85 -7.14 0.79
CA VAL A 41 10.33 -6.82 2.13
C VAL A 41 9.11 -5.94 1.98
N THR A 42 8.04 -6.25 2.69
CA THR A 42 6.82 -5.44 2.70
C THR A 42 6.68 -4.67 4.01
N GLY A 43 6.04 -3.52 3.95
CA GLY A 43 5.73 -2.69 5.11
C GLY A 43 4.63 -1.69 4.82
N VAL A 44 4.17 -0.99 5.83
CA VAL A 44 3.12 0.03 5.66
C VAL A 44 3.74 1.36 5.21
N THR A 45 4.72 1.86 5.92
CA THR A 45 5.34 3.18 5.67
C THR A 45 6.84 3.03 5.43
N ALA A 46 7.39 3.70 4.41
CA ALA A 46 8.82 3.71 4.10
C ALA A 46 9.61 4.53 5.15
N SER A 47 9.55 4.09 6.40
CA SER A 47 10.28 4.68 7.51
C SER A 47 11.77 4.29 7.47
N ARG A 48 12.61 5.07 8.16
CA ARG A 48 14.03 4.71 8.33
C ARG A 48 14.18 3.32 8.97
N ALA A 49 13.40 3.02 10.00
CA ALA A 49 13.44 1.73 10.68
C ALA A 49 13.10 0.54 9.74
N LEU A 50 12.11 0.71 8.86
CA LEU A 50 11.79 -0.32 7.85
C LEU A 50 12.93 -0.52 6.87
N ILE A 51 13.56 0.57 6.39
CA ILE A 51 14.69 0.49 5.46
C ILE A 51 15.88 -0.20 6.13
N GLU A 52 16.23 0.17 7.36
CA GLU A 52 17.32 -0.46 8.11
C GLU A 52 17.04 -1.95 8.35
N ALA A 53 15.81 -2.33 8.68
CA ALA A 53 15.42 -3.73 8.82
C ALA A 53 15.48 -4.49 7.47
N ALA A 54 15.11 -3.86 6.37
CA ALA A 54 15.20 -4.43 5.03
C ALA A 54 16.67 -4.63 4.60
N ILE A 55 17.56 -3.70 4.94
CA ILE A 55 19.01 -3.83 4.72
C ILE A 55 19.57 -5.05 5.46
N VAL A 56 19.23 -5.21 6.75
CA VAL A 56 19.67 -6.38 7.54
C VAL A 56 19.16 -7.70 6.94
N LYS A 57 18.00 -7.67 6.31
CA LYS A 57 17.44 -8.83 5.61
C LYS A 57 17.95 -9.00 4.20
N GLU A 58 18.85 -8.14 3.73
CA GLU A 58 19.39 -8.15 2.35
C GLU A 58 18.29 -8.10 1.29
N ALA A 59 17.31 -7.22 1.50
CA ALA A 59 16.23 -7.01 0.54
C ALA A 59 16.75 -6.32 -0.73
N ASP A 60 16.16 -6.68 -1.87
CA ASP A 60 16.38 -6.03 -3.16
C ASP A 60 15.29 -5.00 -3.46
N LEU A 61 14.09 -5.22 -2.91
CA LEU A 61 12.92 -4.37 -3.09
C LEU A 61 12.16 -4.21 -1.77
N ILE A 62 11.77 -2.98 -1.47
CA ILE A 62 10.82 -2.67 -0.41
C ILE A 62 9.51 -2.25 -1.07
N LEU A 63 8.40 -2.93 -0.72
CA LEU A 63 7.06 -2.62 -1.18
C LEU A 63 6.24 -2.08 -0.01
N VAL A 64 5.71 -0.87 -0.15
CA VAL A 64 4.98 -0.17 0.92
C VAL A 64 3.66 0.40 0.42
N HIS A 65 2.82 0.81 1.37
CA HIS A 65 1.64 1.61 1.14
C HIS A 65 1.98 3.11 1.14
N HIS A 66 2.67 3.59 2.15
CA HIS A 66 3.11 4.99 2.26
C HIS A 66 4.57 5.13 1.85
N GLY A 67 4.79 5.65 0.65
CA GLY A 67 6.13 5.98 0.14
C GLY A 67 6.51 7.45 0.37
N TYR A 68 7.06 8.04 -0.68
CA TYR A 68 7.55 9.43 -0.72
C TYR A 68 6.88 10.22 -1.84
N PHE A 69 7.28 11.50 -1.98
CA PHE A 69 6.87 12.39 -3.07
C PHE A 69 5.38 12.73 -3.06
N TRP A 70 4.86 13.03 -1.86
CA TRP A 70 3.48 13.44 -1.67
C TRP A 70 3.18 14.79 -2.31
N LYS A 71 2.00 14.95 -2.88
CA LYS A 71 1.52 16.23 -3.40
C LYS A 71 1.51 17.27 -2.29
N GLY A 72 2.20 18.41 -2.52
CA GLY A 72 2.37 19.46 -1.51
C GLY A 72 3.54 19.24 -0.56
N GLU A 73 4.26 18.12 -0.62
CA GLU A 73 5.50 17.92 0.11
C GLU A 73 6.64 18.76 -0.50
N GLU A 74 7.58 19.20 0.34
CA GLU A 74 8.82 19.84 -0.14
C GLU A 74 9.55 18.92 -1.14
N ILE A 75 9.79 19.43 -2.35
CA ILE A 75 10.41 18.65 -3.44
C ILE A 75 11.90 18.38 -3.22
N THR A 76 12.55 19.19 -2.38
CA THR A 76 13.98 19.06 -2.12
C THR A 76 14.31 17.81 -1.32
N ILE A 77 15.47 17.20 -1.63
CA ILE A 77 15.94 16.00 -0.94
C ILE A 77 16.85 16.43 0.19
N THR A 78 16.25 16.83 1.32
CA THR A 78 16.93 17.29 2.54
C THR A 78 16.46 16.55 3.78
N GLY A 79 17.10 16.74 4.91
CA GLY A 79 16.69 16.21 6.21
C GLY A 79 16.45 14.69 6.21
N LEU A 80 15.31 14.28 6.76
CA LEU A 80 14.94 12.85 6.86
C LEU A 80 14.74 12.19 5.49
N LYS A 81 14.19 12.91 4.51
CA LYS A 81 14.00 12.41 3.15
C LYS A 81 15.36 12.03 2.53
N LYS A 82 16.36 12.94 2.66
CA LYS A 82 17.73 12.68 2.22
C LYS A 82 18.29 11.38 2.83
N VAL A 83 18.19 11.23 4.15
CA VAL A 83 18.75 10.07 4.86
C VAL A 83 18.12 8.77 4.35
N ARG A 84 16.80 8.73 4.18
CA ARG A 84 16.07 7.54 3.71
C ARG A 84 16.42 7.18 2.27
N ILE A 85 16.41 8.15 1.37
CA ILE A 85 16.78 7.94 -0.04
C ILE A 85 18.24 7.52 -0.15
N GLN A 86 19.15 8.13 0.62
CA GLN A 86 20.56 7.77 0.63
C GLN A 86 20.78 6.31 1.08
N LEU A 87 20.05 5.82 2.09
CA LEU A 87 20.11 4.43 2.52
C LEU A 87 19.68 3.48 1.40
N LEU A 88 18.57 3.76 0.71
CA LEU A 88 18.11 2.95 -0.42
C LEU A 88 19.14 2.91 -1.54
N LEU A 89 19.60 4.08 -2.00
CA LEU A 89 20.56 4.18 -3.10
C LEU A 89 21.92 3.55 -2.76
N SER A 90 22.44 3.74 -1.54
CA SER A 90 23.74 3.18 -1.12
C SER A 90 23.73 1.66 -1.02
N LYS A 91 22.56 1.03 -0.90
CA LYS A 91 22.37 -0.42 -0.81
C LYS A 91 21.74 -1.02 -2.06
N ASP A 92 21.52 -0.17 -3.06
CA ASP A 92 20.94 -0.57 -4.34
C ASP A 92 19.58 -1.27 -4.18
N ILE A 93 18.76 -0.77 -3.20
CA ILE A 93 17.43 -1.29 -2.87
C ILE A 93 16.38 -0.42 -3.55
N SER A 94 15.47 -1.08 -4.30
CA SER A 94 14.32 -0.40 -4.89
C SER A 94 13.23 -0.14 -3.85
N LEU A 95 12.49 0.97 -4.04
CA LEU A 95 11.28 1.28 -3.29
C LEU A 95 10.10 1.38 -4.25
N CYS A 96 9.08 0.58 -4.03
CA CYS A 96 7.78 0.69 -4.68
C CYS A 96 6.71 1.07 -3.64
N ALA A 97 5.81 1.97 -4.01
CA ALA A 97 4.66 2.35 -3.19
C ALA A 97 3.36 2.24 -3.99
N TYR A 98 2.31 1.76 -3.33
CA TYR A 98 0.95 1.76 -3.86
C TYR A 98 -0.02 2.20 -2.76
N HIS A 99 -0.65 3.37 -2.96
CA HIS A 99 -1.49 4.04 -1.97
C HIS A 99 -2.98 3.77 -2.25
N LEU A 100 -3.74 4.71 -2.80
CA LEU A 100 -5.18 4.54 -3.04
C LEU A 100 -5.53 3.29 -3.87
N PRO A 101 -4.74 2.88 -4.88
CA PRO A 101 -5.00 1.65 -5.60
C PRO A 101 -5.01 0.40 -4.73
N LEU A 102 -4.16 0.37 -3.69
CA LEU A 102 -4.17 -0.73 -2.72
C LEU A 102 -5.35 -0.61 -1.76
N ASP A 103 -5.69 0.61 -1.28
CA ASP A 103 -6.85 0.79 -0.40
C ASP A 103 -8.15 0.30 -1.03
N ALA A 104 -8.38 0.65 -2.29
CA ALA A 104 -9.61 0.34 -3.01
C ALA A 104 -9.69 -1.08 -3.58
N HIS A 105 -8.60 -1.87 -3.54
CA HIS A 105 -8.60 -3.19 -4.18
C HIS A 105 -9.57 -4.15 -3.47
N PRO A 106 -10.56 -4.76 -4.19
CA PRO A 106 -11.72 -5.43 -3.57
C PRO A 106 -11.37 -6.71 -2.81
N ARG A 107 -10.19 -7.29 -3.01
CA ARG A 107 -9.76 -8.52 -2.30
C ARG A 107 -8.49 -8.34 -1.50
N LEU A 108 -7.52 -7.57 -1.99
CA LEU A 108 -6.20 -7.42 -1.39
C LEU A 108 -6.07 -6.09 -0.65
N GLY A 109 -7.02 -5.17 -0.86
CA GLY A 109 -7.00 -3.82 -0.33
C GLY A 109 -7.14 -3.76 1.19
N ASN A 110 -6.66 -2.68 1.75
CA ASN A 110 -6.68 -2.44 3.19
C ASN A 110 -8.11 -2.54 3.75
N ASN A 111 -9.10 -1.93 3.08
CA ASN A 111 -10.48 -1.98 3.51
C ASN A 111 -11.05 -3.40 3.48
N ALA A 112 -10.83 -4.14 2.38
CA ALA A 112 -11.30 -5.50 2.24
C ALA A 112 -10.67 -6.46 3.26
N GLN A 113 -9.36 -6.33 3.50
CA GLN A 113 -8.66 -7.15 4.48
C GLN A 113 -9.06 -6.80 5.92
N LEU A 114 -9.22 -5.52 6.24
CA LEU A 114 -9.70 -5.08 7.55
C LEU A 114 -11.11 -5.58 7.82
N ALA A 115 -12.01 -5.44 6.86
CA ALA A 115 -13.38 -5.97 6.96
C ALA A 115 -13.38 -7.48 7.20
N LYS A 116 -12.52 -8.23 6.48
CA LYS A 116 -12.38 -9.68 6.70
C LYS A 116 -11.89 -10.01 8.11
N ILE A 117 -10.88 -9.29 8.63
CA ILE A 117 -10.33 -9.51 9.97
C ILE A 117 -11.38 -9.21 11.05
N LEU A 118 -12.18 -8.16 10.85
CA LEU A 118 -13.24 -7.75 11.79
C LEU A 118 -14.52 -8.57 11.64
N GLY A 119 -14.62 -9.46 10.66
CA GLY A 119 -15.84 -10.23 10.41
C GLY A 119 -17.00 -9.40 9.84
N ILE A 120 -16.69 -8.26 9.19
CA ILE A 120 -17.69 -7.41 8.57
C ILE A 120 -18.23 -8.09 7.30
N ILE A 121 -19.53 -8.26 7.26
CA ILE A 121 -20.27 -8.84 6.12
C ILE A 121 -21.10 -7.75 5.41
N HIS A 122 -21.70 -8.10 4.25
CA HIS A 122 -22.53 -7.20 3.44
C HIS A 122 -21.84 -5.85 3.16
N GLN A 123 -20.57 -5.93 2.73
CA GLN A 123 -19.80 -4.74 2.41
C GLN A 123 -20.38 -4.05 1.18
N THR A 124 -20.72 -2.77 1.31
CA THR A 124 -21.21 -1.92 0.23
C THR A 124 -20.43 -0.62 0.16
N PRO A 125 -20.15 -0.12 -1.05
CA PRO A 125 -19.56 1.21 -1.22
C PRO A 125 -20.49 2.30 -0.66
N LEU A 126 -19.95 3.27 0.10
CA LEU A 126 -20.72 4.47 0.46
C LEU A 126 -20.89 5.41 -0.74
N ASP A 127 -19.88 5.47 -1.62
CA ASP A 127 -19.97 6.20 -2.88
C ASP A 127 -20.11 5.22 -4.04
N VAL A 128 -21.36 4.96 -4.42
CA VAL A 128 -21.70 4.06 -5.54
C VAL A 128 -21.38 4.64 -6.91
N SER A 129 -21.13 5.95 -7.00
CA SER A 129 -20.74 6.61 -8.26
C SER A 129 -19.27 6.39 -8.57
N ASN A 130 -18.47 6.03 -7.58
CA ASN A 130 -17.04 5.82 -7.74
C ASN A 130 -16.75 4.36 -8.10
N LYS A 131 -16.09 4.15 -9.23
CA LYS A 131 -15.65 2.81 -9.68
C LYS A 131 -14.74 2.13 -8.66
N TYR A 132 -13.97 2.91 -7.90
CA TYR A 132 -13.02 2.45 -6.89
C TYR A 132 -13.30 3.14 -5.56
N PRO A 133 -14.31 2.67 -4.80
CA PRO A 133 -14.72 3.30 -3.56
C PRO A 133 -13.63 3.12 -2.49
N LEU A 134 -13.29 4.23 -1.84
CA LEU A 134 -12.33 4.25 -0.74
C LEU A 134 -12.98 4.03 0.62
N VAL A 135 -14.31 4.10 0.70
CA VAL A 135 -15.08 3.92 1.93
C VAL A 135 -16.14 2.86 1.71
N LEU A 136 -16.16 1.88 2.61
CA LEU A 136 -17.13 0.79 2.62
C LEU A 136 -17.95 0.85 3.91
N SER A 137 -19.22 0.53 3.81
CA SER A 137 -20.07 0.16 4.94
C SER A 137 -20.26 -1.35 5.00
N GLY A 138 -20.64 -1.87 6.15
CA GLY A 138 -20.91 -3.29 6.31
C GLY A 138 -21.47 -3.59 7.69
N CYS A 139 -21.93 -4.82 7.91
CA CYS A 139 -22.52 -5.28 9.15
C CYS A 139 -21.58 -6.17 9.94
N LEU A 140 -21.57 -6.00 11.27
CA LEU A 140 -21.01 -6.98 12.21
C LEU A 140 -22.18 -7.86 12.70
N LEU A 141 -22.05 -9.18 12.49
CA LEU A 141 -23.06 -10.15 12.96
C LEU A 141 -22.95 -10.43 14.46
N TYR A 142 -21.90 -9.94 15.11
CA TYR A 142 -21.65 -10.23 16.52
C TYR A 142 -21.68 -8.94 17.33
N THR A 143 -22.65 -8.83 18.23
CA THR A 143 -22.64 -7.91 19.35
C THR A 143 -22.42 -8.73 20.61
N SER A 144 -21.43 -8.37 21.43
CA SER A 144 -21.12 -9.05 22.70
C SER A 144 -22.21 -8.88 23.77
N ASP A 145 -23.27 -8.15 23.48
CA ASP A 145 -24.36 -7.86 24.38
C ASP A 145 -25.69 -8.00 23.66
N ALA A 146 -26.45 -9.03 24.03
CA ALA A 146 -27.76 -9.34 23.44
C ALA A 146 -28.83 -8.26 23.72
N ALA A 147 -28.49 -7.20 24.45
CA ALA A 147 -29.40 -6.09 24.75
C ALA A 147 -29.38 -4.97 23.70
N ASP A 148 -28.38 -4.95 22.82
CA ASP A 148 -28.21 -3.94 21.77
C ASP A 148 -28.43 -4.51 20.37
N ASP A 149 -29.42 -5.35 20.19
CA ASP A 149 -29.91 -5.74 18.86
C ASP A 149 -30.43 -4.50 18.11
N MET A 150 -29.52 -3.65 17.70
CA MET A 150 -29.79 -2.69 16.64
C MET A 150 -29.94 -3.49 15.35
N GLN A 151 -31.20 -3.73 15.00
CA GLN A 151 -31.61 -4.33 13.75
C GLN A 151 -30.87 -3.64 12.61
N CYS A 152 -30.08 -4.41 11.86
CA CYS A 152 -29.74 -4.05 10.49
C CYS A 152 -31.08 -4.07 9.72
N VAL A 153 -31.70 -2.94 9.56
CA VAL A 153 -32.96 -2.80 8.81
C VAL A 153 -32.58 -2.87 7.33
N ASP A 154 -33.29 -3.71 6.60
CA ASP A 154 -33.24 -3.87 5.14
C ASP A 154 -33.44 -2.56 4.38
#